data_3bac7458a4b8277451238271bdfb2d0e
#
_entry.id   3bac7458a4b8277451238271bdfb2d0e
#
_cell.length_a   1.000
_cell.length_b   1.000
_cell.length_c   1.000
_cell.angle_alpha   90.00
_cell.angle_beta   90.00
_cell.angle_gamma   90.00
#
_symmetry.space_group_name_H-M   'P 1'
#
loop_
_entity.id
_entity.type
_entity.pdbx_description
1 polymer ?
#
loop_
_entity_poly.entity_id
_entity_poly.type
_entity_poly.pdbx_seq_one_letter_code
_entity_poly.pdbx_strand_id
1 'polypeptide(L)'
;MRKIFGLVLLALFFLCQESLAAEFVVGVSPPLINLDKVERGENKIVKFYLVTPSTEPLIVSLHAEQGSMDFFARDAFKPFLYNYSEEGLTSWVDFLKNPVELKPANESLKTVGGEIRGWREISFILSIPSNAEPGYHLLTIKPIPAVPSEVLGQAGARVVAITGVNVLFKVPGDAIREGIILDVVPGSYAGNRLEINTYFKNTGTVTISARVHHEIIANNTSIANISSSTELVKPGELKVLKAYLDVYKDMPQEIETRTTVSYITGSDSKIFKISLPSPPVPHVVVAKPKVFPWWLIIAIIIVILGSILVYKWYK
;
A
#
# COMPACT_ATOMS: atom_id res chain seq x y z
N MET A 1 25.13 17.91 -55.51
CA MET A 1 25.15 17.70 -54.05
C MET A 1 24.35 18.72 -53.25
N ARG A 2 24.40 20.00 -53.49
CA ARG A 2 23.65 21.06 -52.70
C ARG A 2 22.10 20.93 -52.78
N LYS A 3 21.54 20.46 -53.90
CA LYS A 3 20.06 20.32 -54.02
C LYS A 3 19.48 19.10 -53.30
N ILE A 4 20.28 18.05 -53.12
CA ILE A 4 19.88 16.84 -52.37
C ILE A 4 19.88 17.10 -50.87
N PHE A 5 20.83 17.90 -50.38
CA PHE A 5 20.91 18.27 -48.98
C PHE A 5 19.70 19.09 -48.50
N GLY A 6 19.18 20.00 -49.36
CA GLY A 6 17.96 20.79 -49.07
C GLY A 6 16.71 19.89 -48.99
N LEU A 7 16.62 18.86 -49.80
CA LEU A 7 15.46 17.97 -49.81
C LEU A 7 15.46 17.02 -48.59
N VAL A 8 16.65 16.59 -48.16
CA VAL A 8 16.78 15.79 -46.91
C VAL A 8 16.48 16.61 -45.67
N LEU A 9 16.90 17.89 -45.63
CA LEU A 9 16.62 18.77 -44.54
C LEU A 9 15.11 19.10 -44.46
N LEU A 10 14.42 19.26 -45.58
CA LEU A 10 12.98 19.48 -45.65
C LEU A 10 12.21 18.23 -45.23
N ALA A 11 12.67 17.03 -45.61
CA ALA A 11 12.07 15.76 -45.19
C ALA A 11 12.26 15.51 -43.68
N LEU A 12 13.38 15.91 -43.08
CA LEU A 12 13.62 15.87 -41.63
C LEU A 12 12.69 16.83 -40.86
N PHE A 13 12.36 17.98 -41.45
CA PHE A 13 11.42 18.93 -40.85
C PHE A 13 9.97 18.42 -40.83
N PHE A 14 9.57 17.63 -41.86
CA PHE A 14 8.24 17.00 -41.89
C PHE A 14 8.15 15.75 -40.99
N LEU A 15 9.28 15.18 -40.55
CA LEU A 15 9.31 14.05 -39.61
C LEU A 15 9.24 14.49 -38.14
N CYS A 16 9.46 15.76 -37.83
CA CYS A 16 9.14 16.34 -36.54
C CYS A 16 7.63 16.71 -36.48
N GLN A 17 6.75 15.75 -36.73
CA GLN A 17 5.38 15.87 -36.27
C GLN A 17 5.44 15.82 -34.74
N GLU A 18 5.14 16.95 -34.11
CA GLU A 18 4.89 16.99 -32.68
C GLU A 18 3.85 15.91 -32.37
N SER A 19 4.31 14.83 -31.76
CA SER A 19 3.42 13.86 -31.15
C SER A 19 2.70 14.60 -30.03
N LEU A 20 1.54 15.17 -30.32
CA LEU A 20 0.63 15.71 -29.32
C LEU A 20 0.29 14.52 -28.39
N ALA A 21 0.95 14.47 -27.25
CA ALA A 21 0.65 13.49 -26.23
C ALA A 21 -0.82 13.69 -25.84
N ALA A 22 -1.66 12.66 -26.06
CA ALA A 22 -3.05 12.71 -25.63
C ALA A 22 -3.07 12.83 -24.10
N GLU A 23 -3.57 13.94 -23.61
CA GLU A 23 -3.66 14.23 -22.19
C GLU A 23 -5.02 13.74 -21.66
N PHE A 24 -4.99 12.70 -20.83
CA PHE A 24 -6.18 12.18 -20.16
C PHE A 24 -6.29 12.78 -18.76
N VAL A 25 -6.92 13.94 -18.67
CA VAL A 25 -7.16 14.65 -17.41
C VAL A 25 -8.59 14.45 -16.98
N VAL A 26 -8.77 13.94 -15.77
CA VAL A 26 -10.08 13.87 -15.11
C VAL A 26 -9.98 14.57 -13.78
N GLY A 27 -10.79 15.60 -13.61
CA GLY A 27 -10.96 16.32 -12.36
C GLY A 27 -12.31 16.07 -11.73
N VAL A 28 -12.49 16.62 -10.54
CA VAL A 28 -13.76 16.56 -9.78
C VAL A 28 -14.17 17.97 -9.32
N SER A 29 -15.47 18.17 -9.15
CA SER A 29 -16.02 19.42 -8.60
C SER A 29 -17.25 19.10 -7.73
N PRO A 30 -17.32 19.57 -6.48
CA PRO A 30 -16.24 20.22 -5.72
C PRO A 30 -15.16 19.20 -5.30
N PRO A 31 -13.92 19.61 -4.97
CA PRO A 31 -12.86 18.72 -4.50
C PRO A 31 -13.04 18.27 -3.05
N LEU A 32 -13.91 18.92 -2.30
CA LEU A 32 -14.28 18.59 -0.94
C LEU A 32 -15.79 18.72 -0.77
N ILE A 33 -16.41 17.68 -0.21
CA ILE A 33 -17.80 17.65 0.22
C ILE A 33 -17.80 17.46 1.73
N ASN A 34 -18.39 18.40 2.45
CA ASN A 34 -18.62 18.26 3.88
C ASN A 34 -20.09 17.93 4.12
N LEU A 35 -20.36 16.76 4.69
CA LEU A 35 -21.73 16.32 5.02
C LEU A 35 -22.13 16.67 6.47
N ASP A 36 -21.23 17.39 7.18
CA ASP A 36 -21.38 17.72 8.58
C ASP A 36 -21.62 16.48 9.46
N LYS A 37 -22.79 16.34 10.05
CA LYS A 37 -23.19 15.22 10.91
C LYS A 37 -24.03 14.21 10.12
N VAL A 38 -23.68 12.92 10.27
CA VAL A 38 -24.44 11.79 9.74
C VAL A 38 -24.74 10.79 10.84
N GLU A 39 -25.93 10.21 10.84
CA GLU A 39 -26.34 9.27 11.88
C GLU A 39 -25.96 7.84 11.53
N ARG A 40 -25.76 7.00 12.57
CA ARG A 40 -25.55 5.57 12.38
C ARG A 40 -26.80 4.90 11.77
N GLY A 41 -26.57 4.02 10.77
CA GLY A 41 -27.64 3.38 10.01
C GLY A 41 -28.25 4.27 8.92
N GLU A 42 -27.75 5.50 8.75
CA GLU A 42 -28.23 6.43 7.72
C GLU A 42 -27.65 6.07 6.34
N ASN A 43 -28.45 6.25 5.29
CA ASN A 43 -28.01 6.21 3.90
C ASN A 43 -28.09 7.62 3.31
N LYS A 44 -26.99 8.13 2.79
CA LYS A 44 -26.92 9.43 2.15
C LYS A 44 -26.56 9.32 0.68
N ILE A 45 -27.30 10.02 -0.18
CA ILE A 45 -26.91 10.20 -1.58
C ILE A 45 -25.94 11.37 -1.65
N VAL A 46 -24.72 11.10 -2.10
CA VAL A 46 -23.68 12.10 -2.30
C VAL A 46 -23.49 12.35 -3.78
N LYS A 47 -23.40 13.61 -4.18
CA LYS A 47 -23.27 14.03 -5.57
C LYS A 47 -22.04 14.90 -5.80
N PHE A 48 -21.38 14.67 -6.92
CA PHE A 48 -20.27 15.51 -7.40
C PHE A 48 -20.21 15.45 -8.93
N TYR A 49 -19.38 16.29 -9.54
CA TYR A 49 -19.17 16.29 -10.98
C TYR A 49 -17.79 15.75 -11.32
N LEU A 50 -17.74 14.85 -12.31
CA LEU A 50 -16.52 14.61 -13.07
C LEU A 50 -16.40 15.70 -14.12
N VAL A 51 -15.18 16.21 -14.34
CA VAL A 51 -14.86 17.23 -15.32
C VAL A 51 -13.63 16.84 -16.11
N THR A 52 -13.58 17.21 -17.40
CA THR A 52 -12.43 16.94 -18.26
C THR A 52 -12.22 18.05 -19.29
N PRO A 53 -10.98 18.40 -19.61
CA PRO A 53 -10.65 19.24 -20.79
C PRO A 53 -10.60 18.42 -22.10
N SER A 54 -10.70 17.08 -22.05
CA SER A 54 -10.60 16.20 -23.21
C SER A 54 -11.69 16.49 -24.22
N THR A 55 -11.33 16.42 -25.52
CA THR A 55 -12.25 16.48 -26.65
C THR A 55 -12.81 15.12 -27.02
N GLU A 56 -12.29 14.05 -26.43
CA GLU A 56 -12.71 12.68 -26.69
C GLU A 56 -13.49 12.09 -25.50
N PRO A 57 -14.41 11.16 -25.73
CA PRO A 57 -15.09 10.44 -24.67
C PRO A 57 -14.11 9.63 -23.83
N LEU A 58 -14.29 9.66 -22.51
CA LEU A 58 -13.49 8.88 -21.56
C LEU A 58 -14.39 7.88 -20.83
N ILE A 59 -13.88 6.67 -20.63
CA ILE A 59 -14.48 5.71 -19.68
C ILE A 59 -13.75 5.86 -18.36
N VAL A 60 -14.47 6.17 -17.29
CA VAL A 60 -13.91 6.48 -15.98
C VAL A 60 -14.42 5.46 -14.96
N SER A 61 -13.51 4.74 -14.33
CA SER A 61 -13.81 3.89 -13.17
C SER A 61 -13.67 4.68 -11.88
N LEU A 62 -14.62 4.50 -10.96
CA LEU A 62 -14.65 5.18 -9.66
C LEU A 62 -14.16 4.22 -8.58
N HIS A 63 -13.22 4.66 -7.77
CA HIS A 63 -12.68 3.89 -6.65
C HIS A 63 -12.84 4.66 -5.35
N ALA A 64 -13.40 3.99 -4.34
CA ALA A 64 -13.48 4.51 -2.99
C ALA A 64 -12.24 4.08 -2.21
N GLU A 65 -11.58 5.03 -1.55
CA GLU A 65 -10.41 4.78 -0.73
C GLU A 65 -10.55 5.49 0.62
N GLN A 66 -9.84 5.00 1.63
CA GLN A 66 -9.65 5.74 2.88
C GLN A 66 -8.95 7.05 2.55
N GLY A 67 -9.42 8.15 3.11
CA GLY A 67 -8.78 9.45 2.93
C GLY A 67 -7.38 9.49 3.51
N SER A 68 -6.47 10.21 2.84
CA SER A 68 -5.09 10.35 3.30
C SER A 68 -5.01 11.24 4.54
N MET A 69 -4.15 10.84 5.50
CA MET A 69 -3.82 11.65 6.67
C MET A 69 -3.21 13.01 6.31
N ASP A 70 -2.58 13.13 5.12
CA ASP A 70 -2.05 14.40 4.60
C ASP A 70 -3.12 15.47 4.42
N PHE A 71 -4.39 15.07 4.29
CA PHE A 71 -5.51 16.00 4.28
C PHE A 71 -5.55 16.83 5.57
N PHE A 72 -5.29 16.20 6.72
CA PHE A 72 -5.29 16.85 8.04
C PHE A 72 -3.97 17.58 8.36
N ALA A 73 -2.93 17.43 7.54
CA ALA A 73 -1.70 18.21 7.69
C ALA A 73 -1.89 19.70 7.38
N ARG A 74 -2.94 20.05 6.64
CA ARG A 74 -3.30 21.44 6.35
C ARG A 74 -3.91 22.11 7.57
N ASP A 75 -3.50 23.33 7.91
CA ASP A 75 -3.90 24.03 9.14
C ASP A 75 -5.41 24.12 9.33
N ALA A 76 -6.18 24.32 8.26
CA ALA A 76 -7.64 24.40 8.31
C ALA A 76 -8.30 23.08 8.76
N PHE A 77 -7.64 21.93 8.61
CA PHE A 77 -8.19 20.61 8.90
C PHE A 77 -7.56 19.94 10.12
N LYS A 78 -6.47 20.47 10.66
CA LYS A 78 -5.81 19.94 11.86
C LYS A 78 -6.76 19.68 13.05
N PRO A 79 -7.73 20.56 13.36
CA PRO A 79 -8.65 20.33 14.47
C PRO A 79 -9.46 19.02 14.33
N PHE A 80 -9.76 18.59 13.11
CA PHE A 80 -10.52 17.36 12.87
C PHE A 80 -9.70 16.10 13.20
N LEU A 81 -8.36 16.18 13.15
CA LEU A 81 -7.47 15.06 13.45
C LEU A 81 -7.65 14.52 14.87
N TYR A 82 -7.91 15.40 15.84
CA TYR A 82 -8.07 14.97 17.23
C TYR A 82 -9.32 14.12 17.46
N ASN A 83 -10.30 14.23 16.58
CA ASN A 83 -11.56 13.46 16.65
C ASN A 83 -11.81 12.67 15.36
N TYR A 84 -10.74 12.14 14.74
CA TYR A 84 -10.79 11.37 13.49
C TYR A 84 -10.82 9.86 13.79
N SER A 85 -11.57 9.07 13.03
CA SER A 85 -11.52 7.60 13.04
C SER A 85 -10.76 7.06 11.84
N GLU A 86 -9.92 6.05 12.07
CA GLU A 86 -9.21 5.31 11.01
C GLU A 86 -10.01 4.09 10.52
N GLU A 87 -11.30 4.03 10.83
CA GLU A 87 -12.19 2.97 10.36
C GLU A 87 -12.23 2.91 8.82
N GLY A 88 -12.19 1.69 8.28
CA GLY A 88 -12.21 1.48 6.83
C GLY A 88 -13.58 1.80 6.22
N LEU A 89 -13.62 2.72 5.24
CA LEU A 89 -14.85 3.27 4.68
C LEU A 89 -15.21 2.72 3.29
N THR A 90 -14.35 1.94 2.67
CA THR A 90 -14.53 1.51 1.27
C THR A 90 -15.80 0.69 1.05
N SER A 91 -16.21 -0.10 2.05
CA SER A 91 -17.42 -0.92 2.01
C SER A 91 -18.72 -0.13 2.24
N TRP A 92 -18.62 1.17 2.60
CA TRP A 92 -19.80 2.02 2.84
C TRP A 92 -20.30 2.70 1.58
N VAL A 93 -19.55 2.57 0.47
CA VAL A 93 -19.81 3.27 -0.80
C VAL A 93 -20.40 2.32 -1.82
N ASP A 94 -21.56 2.66 -2.34
CA ASP A 94 -22.20 1.98 -3.47
C ASP A 94 -22.42 2.96 -4.61
N PHE A 95 -21.70 2.76 -5.72
CA PHE A 95 -21.83 3.58 -6.92
C PHE A 95 -23.04 3.14 -7.73
N LEU A 96 -23.98 4.06 -7.96
CA LEU A 96 -25.17 3.79 -8.77
C LEU A 96 -24.81 3.39 -10.21
N LYS A 97 -23.69 3.87 -10.70
CA LYS A 97 -23.10 3.51 -11.98
C LYS A 97 -21.58 3.56 -11.93
N ASN A 98 -20.93 2.43 -12.28
CA ASN A 98 -19.49 2.32 -12.38
C ASN A 98 -19.14 1.17 -13.35
N PRO A 99 -18.36 1.38 -14.43
CA PRO A 99 -17.74 2.62 -14.84
C PRO A 99 -18.73 3.65 -15.44
N VAL A 100 -18.24 4.88 -15.61
CA VAL A 100 -18.99 6.01 -16.13
C VAL A 100 -18.37 6.51 -17.43
N GLU A 101 -19.19 6.75 -18.45
CA GLU A 101 -18.77 7.43 -19.68
C GLU A 101 -18.85 8.95 -19.49
N LEU A 102 -17.74 9.65 -19.70
CA LEU A 102 -17.64 11.11 -19.66
C LEU A 102 -17.45 11.62 -21.09
N LYS A 103 -18.50 12.24 -21.65
CA LYS A 103 -18.51 12.76 -23.01
C LYS A 103 -18.16 14.24 -23.03
N PRO A 104 -17.50 14.73 -24.10
CA PRO A 104 -17.38 16.14 -24.35
C PRO A 104 -18.77 16.79 -24.45
N ALA A 105 -18.90 17.99 -23.92
CA ALA A 105 -20.11 18.84 -24.09
C ALA A 105 -20.03 19.65 -25.39
N ASN A 106 -21.17 20.09 -25.87
CA ASN A 106 -21.25 20.94 -27.07
C ASN A 106 -20.63 22.33 -26.83
N GLU A 107 -20.60 22.77 -25.57
CA GLU A 107 -20.03 24.06 -25.16
C GLU A 107 -18.94 23.81 -24.12
N SER A 108 -17.92 24.66 -24.12
CA SER A 108 -16.86 24.62 -23.11
C SER A 108 -17.10 25.68 -22.03
N LEU A 109 -16.67 25.36 -20.80
CA LEU A 109 -16.70 26.28 -19.67
C LEU A 109 -15.27 26.72 -19.34
N LYS A 110 -15.03 28.05 -19.39
CA LYS A 110 -13.76 28.63 -18.94
C LYS A 110 -13.79 28.84 -17.43
N THR A 111 -12.83 28.26 -16.72
CA THR A 111 -12.66 28.41 -15.28
C THR A 111 -11.27 28.94 -14.96
N VAL A 112 -11.05 29.34 -13.71
CA VAL A 112 -9.71 29.76 -13.24
C VAL A 112 -8.68 28.63 -13.38
N GLY A 113 -9.13 27.36 -13.29
CA GLY A 113 -8.28 26.16 -13.42
C GLY A 113 -8.08 25.67 -14.85
N GLY A 114 -8.66 26.35 -15.86
CA GLY A 114 -8.57 25.97 -17.26
C GLY A 114 -9.93 25.79 -17.94
N GLU A 115 -9.92 25.27 -19.16
CA GLU A 115 -11.11 25.00 -19.96
C GLU A 115 -11.67 23.60 -19.65
N ILE A 116 -12.97 23.53 -19.31
CA ILE A 116 -13.70 22.27 -19.10
C ILE A 116 -14.51 22.04 -20.38
N ARG A 117 -14.34 20.88 -21.02
CA ARG A 117 -15.02 20.49 -22.26
C ARG A 117 -16.02 19.35 -22.07
N GLY A 118 -15.97 18.66 -20.96
CA GLY A 118 -16.91 17.60 -20.59
C GLY A 118 -17.17 17.59 -19.10
N TRP A 119 -18.42 17.34 -18.71
CA TRP A 119 -18.79 17.15 -17.31
C TRP A 119 -19.95 16.18 -17.18
N ARG A 120 -20.00 15.51 -16.01
CA ARG A 120 -21.08 14.60 -15.68
C ARG A 120 -21.33 14.56 -14.18
N GLU A 121 -22.60 14.67 -13.78
CA GLU A 121 -23.00 14.42 -12.39
C GLU A 121 -22.86 12.93 -12.07
N ILE A 122 -22.20 12.67 -10.96
CA ILE A 122 -22.03 11.34 -10.36
C ILE A 122 -22.77 11.33 -9.04
N SER A 123 -23.44 10.22 -8.78
CA SER A 123 -24.09 9.98 -7.50
C SER A 123 -23.67 8.62 -6.97
N PHE A 124 -23.45 8.55 -5.66
CA PHE A 124 -23.25 7.29 -4.94
C PHE A 124 -24.02 7.31 -3.62
N ILE A 125 -24.28 6.14 -3.09
CA ILE A 125 -24.88 5.96 -1.77
C ILE A 125 -23.75 5.76 -0.78
N LEU A 126 -23.75 6.58 0.28
CA LEU A 126 -22.90 6.41 1.46
C LEU A 126 -23.78 5.80 2.56
N SER A 127 -23.55 4.51 2.86
CA SER A 127 -24.29 3.74 3.85
C SER A 127 -23.51 3.66 5.15
N ILE A 128 -23.97 4.37 6.17
CA ILE A 128 -23.30 4.41 7.49
C ILE A 128 -23.73 3.19 8.29
N PRO A 129 -22.84 2.28 8.70
CA PRO A 129 -23.22 1.13 9.52
C PRO A 129 -23.80 1.55 10.87
N SER A 130 -24.66 0.71 11.46
CA SER A 130 -25.24 0.95 12.80
C SER A 130 -24.17 0.90 13.90
N ASN A 131 -23.06 0.24 13.66
CA ASN A 131 -21.90 0.12 14.55
C ASN A 131 -20.72 1.01 14.13
N ALA A 132 -20.93 2.00 13.24
CA ALA A 132 -19.90 2.92 12.81
C ALA A 132 -19.21 3.60 14.02
N GLU A 133 -17.90 3.75 13.93
CA GLU A 133 -17.11 4.41 14.97
C GLU A 133 -17.47 5.89 15.08
N PRO A 134 -17.36 6.51 16.28
CA PRO A 134 -17.60 7.93 16.45
C PRO A 134 -16.48 8.77 15.86
N GLY A 135 -16.75 10.05 15.61
CA GLY A 135 -15.74 11.00 15.14
C GLY A 135 -15.82 11.34 13.67
N TYR A 136 -14.79 12.04 13.19
CA TYR A 136 -14.69 12.41 11.78
C TYR A 136 -14.21 11.23 10.95
N HIS A 137 -14.77 11.11 9.77
CA HIS A 137 -14.39 10.15 8.75
C HIS A 137 -14.04 10.89 7.46
N LEU A 138 -13.01 10.43 6.77
CA LEU A 138 -12.58 10.99 5.49
C LEU A 138 -12.53 9.88 4.44
N LEU A 139 -13.37 10.01 3.43
CA LEU A 139 -13.45 9.14 2.27
C LEU A 139 -12.92 9.89 1.06
N THR A 140 -12.14 9.24 0.22
CA THR A 140 -11.69 9.79 -1.07
C THR A 140 -12.26 8.94 -2.20
N ILE A 141 -12.94 9.58 -3.16
CA ILE A 141 -13.36 8.94 -4.40
C ILE A 141 -12.39 9.35 -5.50
N LYS A 142 -11.67 8.36 -6.07
CA LYS A 142 -10.72 8.56 -7.17
C LYS A 142 -11.33 8.13 -8.49
N PRO A 143 -11.48 9.04 -9.48
CA PRO A 143 -11.85 8.69 -10.83
C PRO A 143 -10.59 8.22 -11.58
N ILE A 144 -10.61 7.02 -12.13
CA ILE A 144 -9.51 6.47 -12.93
C ILE A 144 -9.97 6.33 -14.38
N PRO A 145 -9.46 7.16 -15.32
CA PRO A 145 -9.80 7.02 -16.71
C PRO A 145 -9.17 5.75 -17.32
N ALA A 146 -9.97 5.00 -18.07
CA ALA A 146 -9.49 3.91 -18.88
C ALA A 146 -8.85 4.47 -20.17
N VAL A 147 -7.65 3.99 -20.48
CA VAL A 147 -6.97 4.32 -21.74
C VAL A 147 -7.43 3.32 -22.80
N PRO A 148 -8.06 3.76 -23.91
CA PRO A 148 -8.45 2.85 -24.98
C PRO A 148 -7.25 2.09 -25.53
N SER A 149 -7.39 0.76 -25.73
CA SER A 149 -6.31 -0.13 -26.19
C SER A 149 -5.77 0.25 -27.57
N GLU A 150 -6.59 0.83 -28.43
CA GLU A 150 -6.24 1.28 -29.78
C GLU A 150 -5.18 2.39 -29.79
N VAL A 151 -5.06 3.12 -28.67
CA VAL A 151 -4.09 4.20 -28.49
C VAL A 151 -2.77 3.67 -27.90
N LEU A 152 -2.72 2.42 -27.42
CA LEU A 152 -1.52 1.80 -26.80
C LEU A 152 -0.38 1.52 -27.81
N GLY A 153 -0.68 1.48 -29.12
CA GLY A 153 0.31 1.21 -30.18
C GLY A 153 1.10 2.43 -30.67
N GLN A 154 0.75 3.66 -30.25
CA GLN A 154 1.47 4.87 -30.67
C GLN A 154 2.58 5.19 -29.67
N ALA A 155 3.81 5.33 -30.15
CA ALA A 155 4.94 5.77 -29.35
C ALA A 155 4.74 7.24 -28.93
N GLY A 156 4.40 7.48 -27.67
CA GLY A 156 4.22 8.81 -27.09
C GLY A 156 4.10 8.74 -25.58
N ALA A 157 4.60 9.75 -24.89
CA ALA A 157 4.38 9.91 -23.45
C ALA A 157 2.92 10.29 -23.19
N ARG A 158 2.28 9.66 -22.19
CA ARG A 158 0.92 9.99 -21.78
C ARG A 158 0.93 10.54 -20.37
N VAL A 159 0.25 11.64 -20.19
CA VAL A 159 0.03 12.24 -18.86
C VAL A 159 -1.39 11.88 -18.43
N VAL A 160 -1.51 11.19 -17.30
CA VAL A 160 -2.79 10.94 -16.62
C VAL A 160 -2.79 11.78 -15.37
N ALA A 161 -3.56 12.86 -15.34
CA ALA A 161 -3.77 13.66 -14.14
C ALA A 161 -5.12 13.30 -13.53
N ILE A 162 -5.11 12.93 -12.24
CA ILE A 162 -6.30 12.50 -11.51
C ILE A 162 -6.44 13.36 -10.26
N THR A 163 -7.62 13.96 -10.09
CA THR A 163 -7.99 14.64 -8.85
C THR A 163 -9.19 13.93 -8.24
N GLY A 164 -9.06 13.47 -6.98
CA GLY A 164 -10.15 12.84 -6.25
C GLY A 164 -11.03 13.84 -5.52
N VAL A 165 -12.27 13.46 -5.20
CA VAL A 165 -13.14 14.18 -4.28
C VAL A 165 -12.99 13.60 -2.87
N ASN A 166 -12.77 14.48 -1.90
CA ASN A 166 -12.77 14.15 -0.49
C ASN A 166 -14.16 14.37 0.10
N VAL A 167 -14.67 13.40 0.84
CA VAL A 167 -15.94 13.48 1.55
C VAL A 167 -15.65 13.39 3.04
N LEU A 168 -15.84 14.50 3.74
CA LEU A 168 -15.65 14.62 5.18
C LEU A 168 -17.01 14.59 5.87
N PHE A 169 -17.15 13.79 6.91
CA PHE A 169 -18.37 13.74 7.71
C PHE A 169 -18.06 13.33 9.16
N LYS A 170 -18.97 13.62 10.08
CA LYS A 170 -18.86 13.23 11.48
C LYS A 170 -19.97 12.29 11.89
N VAL A 171 -19.60 11.11 12.44
CA VAL A 171 -20.51 10.21 13.16
C VAL A 171 -20.58 10.67 14.62
N PRO A 172 -21.78 10.70 15.25
CA PRO A 172 -21.95 11.18 16.63
C PRO A 172 -21.09 10.44 17.66
N GLY A 173 -20.53 11.22 18.59
CA GLY A 173 -19.64 10.77 19.65
C GLY A 173 -18.20 11.27 19.46
N ASP A 174 -17.33 10.91 20.41
CA ASP A 174 -15.95 11.33 20.43
C ASP A 174 -15.00 10.17 20.13
N ALA A 175 -14.06 10.42 19.24
CA ALA A 175 -12.99 9.50 18.89
C ALA A 175 -11.92 9.49 19.99
N ILE A 176 -12.04 8.56 20.94
CA ILE A 176 -11.07 8.35 22.00
C ILE A 176 -10.04 7.34 21.51
N ARG A 177 -8.76 7.75 21.48
CA ARG A 177 -7.63 6.89 21.12
C ARG A 177 -6.84 6.58 22.37
N GLU A 178 -7.00 5.37 22.84
CA GLU A 178 -6.31 4.85 24.01
C GLU A 178 -5.95 3.39 23.77
N GLY A 179 -4.83 2.97 24.33
CA GLY A 179 -4.44 1.58 24.26
C GLY A 179 -3.41 1.25 25.32
N ILE A 180 -3.34 -0.01 25.69
CA ILE A 180 -2.45 -0.49 26.74
C ILE A 180 -1.61 -1.68 26.23
N ILE A 181 -0.33 -1.67 26.58
CA ILE A 181 0.54 -2.83 26.43
C ILE A 181 0.24 -3.77 27.58
N LEU A 182 -0.20 -4.99 27.27
CA LEU A 182 -0.50 -6.01 28.26
C LEU A 182 0.75 -6.81 28.61
N ASP A 183 1.48 -7.28 27.57
CA ASP A 183 2.65 -8.15 27.75
C ASP A 183 3.59 -8.06 26.54
N VAL A 184 4.84 -8.47 26.74
CA VAL A 184 5.85 -8.62 25.70
C VAL A 184 6.57 -9.95 25.90
N VAL A 185 6.46 -10.83 24.92
CA VAL A 185 7.04 -12.17 25.01
C VAL A 185 7.87 -12.50 23.78
N PRO A 186 8.95 -13.32 23.94
CA PRO A 186 9.68 -13.85 22.81
C PRO A 186 8.80 -14.85 22.05
N GLY A 187 8.86 -14.82 20.74
CA GLY A 187 8.21 -15.76 19.84
C GLY A 187 9.18 -16.81 19.31
N SER A 188 9.01 -17.19 18.06
CA SER A 188 9.84 -18.17 17.38
C SER A 188 11.06 -17.56 16.69
N TYR A 189 12.08 -18.37 16.46
CA TYR A 189 13.22 -18.01 15.63
C TYR A 189 12.93 -18.22 14.14
N ALA A 190 13.33 -17.25 13.33
CA ALA A 190 13.43 -17.36 11.87
C ALA A 190 14.92 -17.15 11.48
N GLY A 191 15.69 -18.23 11.42
CA GLY A 191 17.14 -18.15 11.31
C GLY A 191 17.79 -17.58 12.58
N ASN A 192 18.52 -16.47 12.47
CA ASN A 192 19.11 -15.73 13.59
C ASN A 192 18.20 -14.60 14.12
N ARG A 193 16.98 -14.45 13.59
CA ARG A 193 16.04 -13.42 14.00
C ARG A 193 15.01 -14.00 14.96
N LEU A 194 14.89 -13.39 16.13
CA LEU A 194 13.87 -13.72 17.12
C LEU A 194 12.69 -12.79 16.97
N GLU A 195 11.49 -13.34 16.87
CA GLU A 195 10.25 -12.61 16.93
C GLU A 195 10.00 -12.13 18.37
N ILE A 196 9.68 -10.85 18.53
CA ILE A 196 9.22 -10.25 19.80
C ILE A 196 7.76 -9.87 19.61
N ASN A 197 6.89 -10.48 20.39
CA ASN A 197 5.45 -10.33 20.35
C ASN A 197 4.98 -9.38 21.44
N THR A 198 4.40 -8.24 21.03
CA THR A 198 3.77 -7.28 21.95
C THR A 198 2.27 -7.43 21.91
N TYR A 199 1.66 -7.79 23.02
CA TYR A 199 0.21 -7.86 23.19
C TYR A 199 -0.31 -6.48 23.51
N PHE A 200 -0.97 -5.87 22.56
CA PHE A 200 -1.54 -4.52 22.69
C PHE A 200 -3.05 -4.57 22.55
N LYS A 201 -3.75 -3.91 23.48
CA LYS A 201 -5.21 -3.79 23.48
C LYS A 201 -5.61 -2.34 23.24
N ASN A 202 -6.45 -2.11 22.25
CA ASN A 202 -7.11 -0.82 22.06
C ASN A 202 -8.25 -0.70 23.09
N THR A 203 -8.16 0.30 23.97
CA THR A 203 -9.17 0.60 24.99
C THR A 203 -10.02 1.82 24.63
N GLY A 204 -9.75 2.44 23.49
CA GLY A 204 -10.48 3.58 22.97
C GLY A 204 -11.79 3.23 22.26
N THR A 205 -12.39 4.22 21.61
CA THR A 205 -13.67 4.11 20.90
C THR A 205 -13.52 4.02 19.39
N VAL A 206 -12.31 4.19 18.86
CA VAL A 206 -12.02 4.18 17.43
C VAL A 206 -10.85 3.28 17.10
N THR A 207 -10.81 2.79 15.86
CA THR A 207 -9.66 2.08 15.29
C THR A 207 -8.44 2.99 15.32
N ILE A 208 -7.30 2.43 15.67
CA ILE A 208 -6.01 3.12 15.73
C ILE A 208 -4.95 2.36 14.92
N SER A 209 -4.09 3.11 14.21
CA SER A 209 -2.88 2.60 13.58
C SER A 209 -1.78 2.53 14.63
N ALA A 210 -1.54 1.34 15.17
CA ALA A 210 -0.55 1.10 16.22
C ALA A 210 0.76 0.57 15.64
N ARG A 211 1.88 1.08 16.15
CA ARG A 211 3.23 0.61 15.84
C ARG A 211 4.03 0.47 17.12
N VAL A 212 4.65 -0.68 17.33
CA VAL A 212 5.53 -0.88 18.47
C VAL A 212 6.97 -0.54 18.12
N HIS A 213 7.66 0.06 19.08
CA HIS A 213 9.10 0.29 19.10
C HIS A 213 9.67 -0.31 20.39
N HIS A 214 10.73 -1.11 20.25
CA HIS A 214 11.46 -1.68 21.37
C HIS A 214 12.89 -1.14 21.39
N GLU A 215 13.27 -0.56 22.49
CA GLU A 215 14.66 -0.34 22.86
C GLU A 215 15.12 -1.52 23.70
N ILE A 216 16.02 -2.33 23.17
CA ILE A 216 16.55 -3.52 23.84
C ILE A 216 17.75 -3.11 24.65
N ILE A 217 17.71 -3.42 25.96
CA ILE A 217 18.72 -3.02 26.93
C ILE A 217 19.33 -4.28 27.56
N ALA A 218 20.64 -4.35 27.55
CA ALA A 218 21.40 -5.39 28.23
C ALA A 218 22.54 -4.73 29.03
N ASN A 219 22.75 -5.17 30.26
CA ASN A 219 23.79 -4.60 31.15
C ASN A 219 23.73 -3.05 31.23
N ASN A 220 22.52 -2.50 31.34
CA ASN A 220 22.25 -1.05 31.37
C ASN A 220 22.66 -0.29 30.09
N THR A 221 22.91 -0.98 28.99
CA THR A 221 23.28 -0.37 27.71
C THR A 221 22.24 -0.74 26.66
N SER A 222 21.80 0.24 25.86
CA SER A 222 20.95 0.00 24.70
C SER A 222 21.75 -0.70 23.61
N ILE A 223 21.34 -1.93 23.24
CA ILE A 223 22.05 -2.78 22.28
C ILE A 223 21.35 -2.88 20.93
N ALA A 224 20.04 -2.64 20.88
CA ALA A 224 19.26 -2.66 19.64
C ALA A 224 18.00 -1.81 19.77
N ASN A 225 17.55 -1.30 18.60
CA ASN A 225 16.25 -0.67 18.45
C ASN A 225 15.52 -1.37 17.30
N ILE A 226 14.34 -1.92 17.60
CA ILE A 226 13.53 -2.64 16.62
C ILE A 226 12.10 -2.11 16.61
N SER A 227 11.41 -2.25 15.48
CA SER A 227 10.02 -1.79 15.34
C SER A 227 9.20 -2.78 14.53
N SER A 228 7.88 -2.79 14.78
CA SER A 228 6.92 -3.52 13.94
C SER A 228 6.55 -2.74 12.69
N SER A 229 5.81 -3.40 11.76
CA SER A 229 4.89 -2.71 10.85
C SER A 229 3.81 -1.97 11.64
N THR A 230 3.15 -1.03 10.96
CA THR A 230 1.93 -0.40 11.49
C THR A 230 0.75 -1.34 11.29
N GLU A 231 -0.05 -1.54 12.33
CA GLU A 231 -1.22 -2.43 12.32
C GLU A 231 -2.47 -1.67 12.77
N LEU A 232 -3.59 -1.90 12.10
CA LEU A 232 -4.89 -1.39 12.53
C LEU A 232 -5.42 -2.25 13.68
N VAL A 233 -5.81 -1.60 14.77
CA VAL A 233 -6.38 -2.24 15.97
C VAL A 233 -7.74 -1.62 16.26
N LYS A 234 -8.80 -2.42 16.15
CA LYS A 234 -10.17 -1.98 16.37
C LYS A 234 -10.48 -1.73 17.86
N PRO A 235 -11.51 -0.95 18.20
CA PRO A 235 -11.97 -0.79 19.57
C PRO A 235 -12.18 -2.12 20.29
N GLY A 236 -11.57 -2.26 21.48
CA GLY A 236 -11.63 -3.48 22.29
C GLY A 236 -10.77 -4.65 21.80
N GLU A 237 -10.18 -4.58 20.61
CA GLU A 237 -9.34 -5.63 20.04
C GLU A 237 -8.03 -5.76 20.79
N LEU A 238 -7.64 -7.02 21.05
CA LEU A 238 -6.30 -7.41 21.45
C LEU A 238 -5.54 -7.88 20.21
N LYS A 239 -4.44 -7.19 19.89
CA LYS A 239 -3.60 -7.52 18.72
C LYS A 239 -2.16 -7.78 19.12
N VAL A 240 -1.50 -8.69 18.40
CA VAL A 240 -0.09 -8.97 18.56
C VAL A 240 0.69 -8.16 17.52
N LEU A 241 1.50 -7.20 18.01
CA LEU A 241 2.41 -6.43 17.18
C LEU A 241 3.77 -7.13 17.18
N LYS A 242 4.27 -7.48 15.99
CA LYS A 242 5.46 -8.28 15.82
C LYS A 242 6.65 -7.44 15.40
N ALA A 243 7.75 -7.52 16.16
CA ALA A 243 9.03 -6.96 15.80
C ALA A 243 10.10 -8.08 15.77
N TYR A 244 11.22 -7.86 15.08
CA TYR A 244 12.24 -8.89 14.90
C TYR A 244 13.58 -8.39 15.40
N LEU A 245 14.18 -9.14 16.34
CA LEU A 245 15.48 -8.89 16.93
C LEU A 245 16.53 -9.81 16.30
N ASP A 246 17.58 -9.25 15.75
CA ASP A 246 18.74 -10.02 15.31
C ASP A 246 19.54 -10.48 16.53
N VAL A 247 19.59 -11.80 16.74
CA VAL A 247 20.27 -12.41 17.91
C VAL A 247 21.66 -12.88 17.48
N TYR A 248 22.68 -12.49 18.21
CA TYR A 248 24.06 -12.90 18.04
C TYR A 248 24.55 -13.76 19.21
N LYS A 249 25.65 -14.50 18.99
CA LYS A 249 26.12 -15.57 19.89
C LYS A 249 26.38 -15.14 21.35
N ASP A 250 26.83 -13.88 21.52
CA ASP A 250 27.20 -13.34 22.83
C ASP A 250 26.10 -12.49 23.47
N MET A 251 24.87 -12.55 22.95
CA MET A 251 23.74 -11.82 23.51
C MET A 251 23.34 -12.42 24.86
N PRO A 252 23.13 -11.61 25.90
CA PRO A 252 22.65 -12.11 27.21
C PRO A 252 21.30 -12.81 27.07
N GLN A 253 21.11 -13.87 27.84
CA GLN A 253 19.85 -14.63 27.86
C GLN A 253 18.71 -13.83 28.47
N GLU A 254 18.99 -12.89 29.37
CA GLU A 254 18.00 -11.98 29.96
C GLU A 254 18.27 -10.57 29.45
N ILE A 255 17.26 -9.96 28.92
CA ILE A 255 17.27 -8.59 28.42
C ILE A 255 16.10 -7.80 29.00
N GLU A 256 16.28 -6.50 29.11
CA GLU A 256 15.16 -5.59 29.33
C GLU A 256 14.75 -4.95 27.99
N THR A 257 13.46 -4.74 27.81
CA THR A 257 12.95 -3.97 26.68
C THR A 257 12.10 -2.82 27.19
N ARG A 258 12.47 -1.60 26.77
CA ARG A 258 11.57 -0.45 26.89
C ARG A 258 10.70 -0.46 25.63
N THR A 259 9.45 -0.87 25.82
CA THR A 259 8.48 -1.05 24.75
C THR A 259 7.55 0.14 24.72
N THR A 260 7.47 0.80 23.57
CA THR A 260 6.55 1.91 23.33
C THR A 260 5.66 1.57 22.13
N VAL A 261 4.35 1.57 22.34
CA VAL A 261 3.38 1.52 21.24
C VAL A 261 2.89 2.93 20.98
N SER A 262 3.13 3.41 19.76
CA SER A 262 2.70 4.73 19.31
C SER A 262 1.53 4.60 18.33
N TYR A 263 0.61 5.56 18.42
CA TYR A 263 -0.51 5.74 17.51
C TYR A 263 -0.77 7.25 17.34
N ILE A 264 -1.64 7.62 16.41
CA ILE A 264 -1.95 9.02 16.18
C ILE A 264 -2.43 9.65 17.51
N THR A 265 -1.77 10.73 17.92
CA THR A 265 -2.07 11.53 19.14
C THR A 265 -1.79 10.85 20.46
N GLY A 266 -1.18 9.66 20.52
CA GLY A 266 -0.89 9.01 21.79
C GLY A 266 0.18 7.93 21.75
N SER A 267 0.56 7.45 22.91
CA SER A 267 1.44 6.31 23.10
C SER A 267 1.28 5.69 24.47
N ASP A 268 1.57 4.38 24.58
CA ASP A 268 1.78 3.70 25.87
C ASP A 268 3.21 3.15 25.91
N SER A 269 3.87 3.23 27.08
CA SER A 269 5.26 2.78 27.23
C SER A 269 5.45 2.04 28.53
N LYS A 270 6.07 0.84 28.45
CA LYS A 270 6.39 -0.01 29.60
C LYS A 270 7.73 -0.69 29.43
N ILE A 271 8.31 -1.09 30.56
CA ILE A 271 9.55 -1.88 30.62
C ILE A 271 9.21 -3.33 30.97
N PHE A 272 9.73 -4.26 30.18
CA PHE A 272 9.56 -5.69 30.37
C PHE A 272 10.94 -6.37 30.46
N LYS A 273 11.02 -7.43 31.27
CA LYS A 273 12.16 -8.36 31.27
C LYS A 273 11.79 -9.57 30.44
N ILE A 274 12.65 -9.93 29.51
CA ILE A 274 12.44 -11.01 28.57
C ILE A 274 13.61 -11.99 28.69
N SER A 275 13.28 -13.25 28.89
CA SER A 275 14.25 -14.35 28.78
C SER A 275 14.27 -14.87 27.35
N LEU A 276 15.42 -14.74 26.68
CA LEU A 276 15.57 -15.19 25.30
C LEU A 276 15.60 -16.71 25.23
N PRO A 277 14.78 -17.36 24.38
CA PRO A 277 14.87 -18.79 24.17
C PRO A 277 16.22 -19.14 23.52
N SER A 278 16.75 -20.32 23.82
CA SER A 278 18.00 -20.77 23.19
C SER A 278 17.83 -20.84 21.68
N PRO A 279 18.77 -20.29 20.88
CA PRO A 279 18.73 -20.41 19.44
C PRO A 279 18.63 -21.87 19.00
N PRO A 280 17.88 -22.18 17.94
CA PRO A 280 17.82 -23.54 17.42
C PRO A 280 19.23 -23.99 17.01
N VAL A 281 19.65 -25.15 17.50
CA VAL A 281 20.92 -25.72 17.09
C VAL A 281 20.86 -25.94 15.57
N PRO A 282 21.82 -25.42 14.81
CA PRO A 282 21.80 -25.64 13.38
C PRO A 282 21.89 -27.14 13.13
N HIS A 283 20.85 -27.73 12.54
CA HIS A 283 20.95 -29.09 12.05
C HIS A 283 22.05 -29.12 11.00
N VAL A 284 23.21 -29.63 11.39
CA VAL A 284 24.26 -29.94 10.44
C VAL A 284 23.67 -31.02 9.53
N VAL A 285 23.20 -30.62 8.37
CA VAL A 285 22.86 -31.55 7.32
C VAL A 285 24.17 -32.15 6.89
N VAL A 286 24.49 -33.33 7.51
CA VAL A 286 25.62 -34.14 7.07
C VAL A 286 25.30 -34.49 5.61
N ALA A 287 25.96 -33.81 4.71
CA ALA A 287 25.82 -34.09 3.28
C ALA A 287 26.15 -35.57 3.11
N LYS A 288 25.15 -36.38 2.73
CA LYS A 288 25.38 -37.79 2.42
C LYS A 288 26.56 -37.83 1.46
N PRO A 289 27.66 -38.60 1.77
CA PRO A 289 28.77 -38.68 0.87
C PRO A 289 28.25 -39.10 -0.51
N LYS A 290 28.58 -38.32 -1.54
CA LYS A 290 28.23 -38.67 -2.92
C LYS A 290 28.87 -40.04 -3.17
N VAL A 291 28.08 -41.11 -3.12
CA VAL A 291 28.54 -42.45 -3.47
C VAL A 291 28.95 -42.37 -4.93
N PHE A 292 30.27 -42.49 -5.17
CA PHE A 292 30.80 -42.48 -6.51
C PHE A 292 30.17 -43.65 -7.29
N PRO A 293 29.56 -43.43 -8.44
CA PRO A 293 28.84 -44.48 -9.17
C PRO A 293 29.85 -45.44 -9.81
N TRP A 294 30.29 -46.46 -9.04
CA TRP A 294 31.24 -47.48 -9.49
C TRP A 294 30.85 -48.14 -10.81
N TRP A 295 29.55 -48.18 -11.11
CA TRP A 295 29.05 -48.71 -12.39
C TRP A 295 29.57 -47.93 -13.61
N LEU A 296 29.89 -46.63 -13.51
CA LEU A 296 30.49 -45.83 -14.55
C LEU A 296 31.91 -46.32 -14.90
N ILE A 297 32.71 -46.70 -13.89
CA ILE A 297 34.05 -47.26 -14.08
C ILE A 297 33.93 -48.58 -14.80
N ILE A 298 33.00 -49.46 -14.40
CA ILE A 298 32.76 -50.75 -15.03
C ILE A 298 32.32 -50.56 -16.48
N ALA A 299 31.43 -49.61 -16.79
CA ALA A 299 31.00 -49.33 -18.12
C ALA A 299 32.16 -48.86 -19.04
N ILE A 300 33.05 -48.00 -18.53
CA ILE A 300 34.25 -47.56 -19.27
C ILE A 300 35.19 -48.73 -19.57
N ILE A 301 35.42 -49.63 -18.60
CA ILE A 301 36.26 -50.82 -18.78
C ILE A 301 35.67 -51.75 -19.85
N ILE A 302 34.36 -51.96 -19.85
CA ILE A 302 33.68 -52.80 -20.85
C ILE A 302 33.84 -52.20 -22.28
N VAL A 303 33.70 -50.88 -22.41
CA VAL A 303 33.90 -50.21 -23.70
C VAL A 303 35.35 -50.35 -24.18
N ILE A 304 36.33 -50.19 -23.31
CA ILE A 304 37.74 -50.33 -23.66
C ILE A 304 38.06 -51.78 -24.09
N LEU A 305 37.58 -52.76 -23.30
CA LEU A 305 37.79 -54.20 -23.63
C LEU A 305 37.11 -54.58 -24.95
N GLY A 306 35.90 -54.09 -25.19
CA GLY A 306 35.16 -54.24 -26.46
C GLY A 306 35.93 -53.68 -27.67
N SER A 307 36.48 -52.48 -27.50
CA SER A 307 37.28 -51.82 -28.53
C SER A 307 38.56 -52.60 -28.88
N ILE A 308 39.23 -53.16 -27.90
CA ILE A 308 40.41 -53.99 -28.08
C ILE A 308 40.08 -55.30 -28.79
N LEU A 309 38.95 -55.95 -28.47
CA LEU A 309 38.47 -57.16 -29.14
C LEU A 309 38.13 -56.93 -30.62
N VAL A 310 37.44 -55.85 -30.92
CA VAL A 310 37.10 -55.42 -32.31
C VAL A 310 38.37 -55.11 -33.11
N TYR A 311 39.34 -54.43 -32.52
CA TYR A 311 40.63 -54.16 -33.15
C TYR A 311 41.41 -55.43 -33.51
N LYS A 312 41.36 -56.44 -32.58
CA LYS A 312 42.03 -57.73 -32.79
C LYS A 312 41.33 -58.57 -33.85
N TRP A 313 40.06 -58.40 -34.13
CA TRP A 313 39.28 -59.12 -35.12
C TRP A 313 39.45 -58.56 -36.52
N TYR A 314 39.83 -57.26 -36.61
CA TYR A 314 40.06 -56.58 -37.91
C TYR A 314 41.50 -56.65 -38.42
N LYS A 315 42.41 -57.27 -37.66
CA LYS A 315 43.78 -57.56 -38.01
C LYS A 315 43.96 -59.08 -38.28
#